data_d59335f1e4e247ff93c6c531842bd265
#
_entry.id   d59335f1e4e247ff93c6c531842bd265
#
_cell.length_a   1.000
_cell.length_b   1.000
_cell.length_c   1.000
_cell.angle_alpha   90.00
_cell.angle_beta   90.00
_cell.angle_gamma   90.00
#
_symmetry.space_group_name_H-M   'P 1'
#
loop_
_entity.id
_entity.type
_entity.pdbx_description
1 polymer ?
#
loop_
_entity_poly.entity_id
_entity_poly.type
_entity_poly.pdbx_seq_one_letter_code
_entity_poly.pdbx_strand_id
1 'polypeptide(L)'
;MNAKAPASVWLEAARKGMQIEAEAVNRAARRLDGNLSCAVELILAHTGKLVVTGLGKSGLVARKIVATLCSTGTPAVFLHAAEASHGDLGLYLPGDPTLMVSKSGNSFELLQLIPFLRQLPSSRIGIIGNMSSPLAAEMDVLLDASVEREADPDNLAPTASSSVALALGHALAVALMGARNFNAGDFERFHPGGHLGRSLRLTVREVMHGRDELAWAHPEDSLKQVVIAMTRYPHGAACILDAAQRLCGLITDGDVRRALEAHDDIRSLRASQVMTAHPASIDPDARLQEALRLMEDRPSQISVLPVVDRTSGACLGLLRLHDIYRGVGSDFANVPSKVS
;
A
#
# COMPACT_ATOMS: atom_id res chain seq x y z
N MET A 1 -33.29 -32.28 -18.49
CA MET A 1 -33.16 -31.26 -17.42
C MET A 1 -31.98 -31.71 -16.56
N ASN A 2 -30.82 -31.07 -16.72
CA ASN A 2 -29.67 -31.41 -15.84
C ASN A 2 -29.97 -30.88 -14.43
N ALA A 3 -30.01 -31.78 -13.46
CA ALA A 3 -30.13 -31.42 -12.04
C ALA A 3 -29.01 -30.48 -11.69
N LYS A 4 -29.30 -29.30 -11.16
CA LYS A 4 -28.26 -28.34 -10.68
C LYS A 4 -27.46 -29.06 -9.58
N ALA A 5 -26.14 -29.12 -9.77
CA ALA A 5 -25.27 -29.62 -8.75
C ALA A 5 -25.47 -28.83 -7.43
N PRO A 6 -25.43 -29.50 -6.26
CA PRO A 6 -25.63 -28.83 -4.99
C PRO A 6 -24.55 -27.79 -4.73
N ALA A 7 -24.88 -26.69 -4.01
CA ALA A 7 -23.98 -25.58 -3.74
C ALA A 7 -22.65 -25.99 -3.08
N SER A 8 -22.65 -27.10 -2.32
CA SER A 8 -21.45 -27.69 -1.72
C SER A 8 -20.40 -28.15 -2.74
N VAL A 9 -20.83 -28.62 -3.92
CA VAL A 9 -19.93 -29.08 -4.99
C VAL A 9 -19.18 -27.89 -5.61
N TRP A 10 -19.86 -26.75 -5.77
CA TRP A 10 -19.21 -25.55 -6.32
C TRP A 10 -18.16 -24.97 -5.34
N LEU A 11 -18.48 -24.98 -4.04
CA LEU A 11 -17.56 -24.51 -3.01
C LEU A 11 -16.32 -25.40 -2.95
N GLU A 12 -16.49 -26.72 -3.04
CA GLU A 12 -15.38 -27.67 -3.06
C GLU A 12 -14.51 -27.49 -4.32
N ALA A 13 -15.13 -27.35 -5.50
CA ALA A 13 -14.41 -27.08 -6.75
C ALA A 13 -13.60 -25.78 -6.66
N ALA A 14 -14.20 -24.70 -6.11
CA ALA A 14 -13.53 -23.42 -5.92
C ALA A 14 -12.32 -23.55 -4.97
N ARG A 15 -12.48 -24.20 -3.84
CA ARG A 15 -11.37 -24.46 -2.88
C ARG A 15 -10.23 -25.24 -3.53
N LYS A 16 -10.57 -26.31 -4.25
CA LYS A 16 -9.59 -27.13 -4.98
C LYS A 16 -8.84 -26.31 -6.04
N GLY A 17 -9.55 -25.46 -6.78
CA GLY A 17 -8.93 -24.55 -7.76
C GLY A 17 -7.91 -23.63 -7.10
N MET A 18 -8.28 -22.95 -6.02
CA MET A 18 -7.36 -22.08 -5.25
C MET A 18 -6.17 -22.84 -4.68
N GLN A 19 -6.35 -24.08 -4.22
CA GLN A 19 -5.26 -24.91 -3.72
C GLN A 19 -4.26 -25.27 -4.82
N ILE A 20 -4.74 -25.62 -6.01
CA ILE A 20 -3.88 -25.93 -7.18
C ILE A 20 -3.04 -24.70 -7.54
N GLU A 21 -3.65 -23.51 -7.60
CA GLU A 21 -2.92 -22.27 -7.89
C GLU A 21 -1.88 -21.93 -6.83
N ALA A 22 -2.25 -22.02 -5.54
CA ALA A 22 -1.33 -21.77 -4.43
C ALA A 22 -0.13 -22.72 -4.46
N GLU A 23 -0.36 -24.01 -4.76
CA GLU A 23 0.71 -25.00 -4.87
C GLU A 23 1.62 -24.73 -6.07
N ALA A 24 1.05 -24.33 -7.22
CA ALA A 24 1.83 -23.97 -8.39
C ALA A 24 2.75 -22.76 -8.12
N VAL A 25 2.27 -21.75 -7.43
CA VAL A 25 3.07 -20.58 -7.00
C VAL A 25 4.16 -21.01 -6.03
N ASN A 26 3.86 -21.86 -5.03
CA ASN A 26 4.85 -22.38 -4.10
C ASN A 26 5.97 -23.18 -4.81
N ARG A 27 5.63 -23.97 -5.82
CA ARG A 27 6.63 -24.68 -6.64
C ARG A 27 7.49 -23.73 -7.45
N ALA A 28 6.89 -22.70 -8.05
CA ALA A 28 7.63 -21.66 -8.77
C ALA A 28 8.61 -20.93 -7.85
N ALA A 29 8.18 -20.57 -6.63
CA ALA A 29 9.05 -19.93 -5.65
C ALA A 29 10.28 -20.79 -5.29
N ARG A 30 10.12 -22.12 -5.20
CA ARG A 30 11.26 -23.04 -4.94
C ARG A 30 12.21 -23.19 -6.12
N ARG A 31 11.76 -22.87 -7.35
CA ARG A 31 12.59 -22.92 -8.57
C ARG A 31 13.29 -21.59 -8.86
N LEU A 32 12.99 -20.53 -8.08
CA LEU A 32 13.72 -19.26 -8.22
C LEU A 32 15.21 -19.51 -7.97
N ASP A 33 16.01 -19.04 -8.89
CA ASP A 33 17.45 -19.21 -8.91
C ASP A 33 18.18 -17.89 -9.28
N GLY A 34 19.45 -17.96 -9.61
CA GLY A 34 20.26 -16.82 -10.03
C GLY A 34 19.73 -16.05 -11.23
N ASN A 35 18.87 -16.65 -12.06
CA ASN A 35 18.27 -15.97 -13.20
C ASN A 35 17.42 -14.77 -12.79
N LEU A 36 16.76 -14.81 -11.61
CA LEU A 36 16.05 -13.65 -11.10
C LEU A 36 17.03 -12.49 -10.85
N SER A 37 18.17 -12.75 -10.23
CA SER A 37 19.20 -11.73 -10.02
C SER A 37 19.76 -11.17 -11.32
N CYS A 38 20.04 -12.04 -12.30
CA CYS A 38 20.46 -11.60 -13.62
C CYS A 38 19.41 -10.71 -14.31
N ALA A 39 18.11 -11.04 -14.19
CA ALA A 39 17.03 -10.21 -14.73
C ALA A 39 16.99 -8.82 -14.04
N VAL A 40 17.18 -8.77 -12.73
CA VAL A 40 17.27 -7.51 -11.98
C VAL A 40 18.46 -6.69 -12.45
N GLU A 41 19.64 -7.28 -12.56
CA GLU A 41 20.85 -6.59 -13.02
C GLU A 41 20.69 -6.03 -14.44
N LEU A 42 20.13 -6.79 -15.38
CA LEU A 42 19.85 -6.33 -16.74
C LEU A 42 18.90 -5.12 -16.76
N ILE A 43 17.87 -5.12 -15.92
CA ILE A 43 16.92 -4.00 -15.84
C ILE A 43 17.58 -2.77 -15.17
N LEU A 44 18.42 -2.97 -14.17
CA LEU A 44 19.10 -1.86 -13.46
C LEU A 44 20.24 -1.25 -14.28
N ALA A 45 20.87 -2.03 -15.15
CA ALA A 45 21.96 -1.55 -16.01
C ALA A 45 21.48 -0.52 -17.04
N HIS A 46 20.18 -0.42 -17.29
CA HIS A 46 19.58 0.52 -18.25
C HIS A 46 18.83 1.66 -17.56
N THR A 47 18.94 2.87 -18.11
CA THR A 47 18.29 4.08 -17.57
C THR A 47 16.92 4.39 -18.19
N GLY A 48 16.53 3.64 -19.23
CA GLY A 48 15.26 3.80 -19.94
C GLY A 48 14.09 3.09 -19.23
N LYS A 49 13.30 2.39 -20.00
CA LYS A 49 12.11 1.66 -19.53
C LYS A 49 12.17 0.19 -19.85
N LEU A 50 11.52 -0.65 -19.05
CA LEU A 50 11.28 -2.04 -19.39
C LEU A 50 10.06 -2.14 -20.32
N VAL A 51 10.26 -2.71 -21.51
CA VAL A 51 9.15 -3.03 -22.42
C VAL A 51 8.62 -4.41 -22.08
N VAL A 52 7.34 -4.49 -21.69
CA VAL A 52 6.72 -5.77 -21.31
C VAL A 52 5.69 -6.17 -22.36
N THR A 53 5.76 -7.39 -22.84
CA THR A 53 4.86 -7.88 -23.89
C THR A 53 4.30 -9.27 -23.59
N GLY A 54 3.19 -9.58 -24.19
CA GLY A 54 2.47 -10.86 -24.10
C GLY A 54 1.18 -10.80 -24.88
N LEU A 55 0.56 -11.98 -25.12
CA LEU A 55 -0.66 -12.09 -25.90
C LEU A 55 -1.80 -12.72 -25.07
N GLY A 56 -3.05 -12.34 -25.33
CA GLY A 56 -4.22 -12.90 -24.67
C GLY A 56 -4.17 -12.77 -23.15
N LYS A 57 -4.34 -13.89 -22.42
CA LYS A 57 -4.27 -13.89 -20.94
C LYS A 57 -2.89 -13.51 -20.42
N SER A 58 -1.82 -13.95 -21.08
CA SER A 58 -0.45 -13.53 -20.75
C SER A 58 -0.23 -12.04 -20.98
N GLY A 59 -0.88 -11.43 -21.98
CA GLY A 59 -0.86 -9.98 -22.20
C GLY A 59 -1.55 -9.21 -21.09
N LEU A 60 -2.66 -9.72 -20.54
CA LEU A 60 -3.33 -9.11 -19.36
C LEU A 60 -2.44 -9.19 -18.10
N VAL A 61 -1.75 -10.32 -17.90
CA VAL A 61 -0.75 -10.49 -16.83
C VAL A 61 0.40 -9.49 -17.01
N ALA A 62 0.92 -9.36 -18.23
CA ALA A 62 1.98 -8.40 -18.58
C ALA A 62 1.56 -6.95 -18.25
N ARG A 63 0.33 -6.55 -18.60
CA ARG A 63 -0.21 -5.22 -18.22
C ARG A 63 -0.24 -5.01 -16.71
N LYS A 64 -0.64 -6.03 -15.94
CA LYS A 64 -0.64 -5.94 -14.46
C LYS A 64 0.80 -5.84 -13.91
N ILE A 65 1.75 -6.56 -14.49
CA ILE A 65 3.18 -6.46 -14.13
C ILE A 65 3.68 -5.04 -14.38
N VAL A 66 3.39 -4.44 -15.54
CA VAL A 66 3.73 -3.04 -15.85
C VAL A 66 3.19 -2.09 -14.80
N ALA A 67 1.90 -2.21 -14.47
CA ALA A 67 1.28 -1.35 -13.46
C ALA A 67 1.99 -1.47 -12.09
N THR A 68 2.39 -2.69 -11.70
CA THR A 68 3.13 -2.92 -10.46
C THR A 68 4.54 -2.29 -10.52
N LEU A 69 5.28 -2.49 -11.60
CA LEU A 69 6.61 -1.93 -11.80
C LEU A 69 6.60 -0.40 -11.75
N CYS A 70 5.68 0.24 -12.48
CA CYS A 70 5.53 1.70 -12.45
C CYS A 70 5.23 2.21 -11.04
N SER A 71 4.33 1.54 -10.31
CA SER A 71 3.95 1.93 -8.95
C SER A 71 5.07 1.72 -7.92
N THR A 72 6.06 0.92 -8.25
CA THR A 72 7.22 0.60 -7.41
C THR A 72 8.54 1.19 -7.92
N GLY A 73 8.45 2.21 -8.79
CA GLY A 73 9.62 3.01 -9.18
C GLY A 73 10.44 2.44 -10.34
N THR A 74 9.97 1.41 -11.04
CA THR A 74 10.59 0.91 -12.26
C THR A 74 9.80 1.37 -13.47
N PRO A 75 10.34 2.26 -14.33
CA PRO A 75 9.65 2.67 -15.56
C PRO A 75 9.39 1.46 -16.45
N ALA A 76 8.13 1.22 -16.80
CA ALA A 76 7.73 0.12 -17.65
C ALA A 76 6.58 0.50 -18.57
N VAL A 77 6.49 -0.13 -19.74
CA VAL A 77 5.41 0.07 -20.71
C VAL A 77 4.97 -1.27 -21.29
N PHE A 78 3.67 -1.41 -21.53
CA PHE A 78 3.12 -2.57 -22.22
C PHE A 78 3.15 -2.35 -23.72
N LEU A 79 3.71 -3.31 -24.46
CA LEU A 79 3.64 -3.41 -25.91
C LEU A 79 2.76 -4.60 -26.30
N HIS A 80 1.68 -4.36 -27.03
CA HIS A 80 0.89 -5.47 -27.56
C HIS A 80 1.62 -6.13 -28.73
N ALA A 81 1.87 -7.43 -28.65
CA ALA A 81 2.72 -8.12 -29.62
C ALA A 81 2.20 -8.03 -31.08
N ALA A 82 0.88 -8.03 -31.28
CA ALA A 82 0.28 -7.87 -32.61
C ALA A 82 0.43 -6.44 -33.15
N GLU A 83 0.29 -5.41 -32.31
CA GLU A 83 0.40 -4.00 -32.71
C GLU A 83 1.87 -3.59 -32.98
N ALA A 84 2.80 -4.32 -32.42
CA ALA A 84 4.22 -4.05 -32.58
C ALA A 84 4.63 -3.96 -34.06
N SER A 85 4.14 -4.89 -34.90
CA SER A 85 4.42 -4.90 -36.35
C SER A 85 3.73 -3.76 -37.12
N HIS A 86 2.82 -3.02 -36.49
CA HIS A 86 2.06 -1.94 -37.11
C HIS A 86 2.52 -0.52 -36.66
N GLY A 87 3.73 -0.42 -36.12
CA GLY A 87 4.35 0.86 -35.80
C GLY A 87 4.70 1.07 -34.33
N ASP A 88 4.11 0.29 -33.41
CA ASP A 88 4.35 0.44 -31.97
C ASP A 88 5.78 0.06 -31.54
N LEU A 89 6.56 -0.57 -32.41
CA LEU A 89 8.01 -0.76 -32.21
C LEU A 89 8.77 0.56 -32.05
N GLY A 90 8.21 1.67 -32.53
CA GLY A 90 8.76 3.01 -32.33
C GLY A 90 8.84 3.47 -30.87
N LEU A 91 8.19 2.73 -29.95
CA LEU A 91 8.31 3.02 -28.52
C LEU A 91 9.67 2.63 -27.92
N TYR A 92 10.44 1.74 -28.58
CA TYR A 92 11.76 1.33 -28.08
C TYR A 92 12.78 2.46 -28.20
N LEU A 93 13.55 2.63 -27.14
CA LEU A 93 14.80 3.36 -27.17
C LEU A 93 15.96 2.36 -27.20
N PRO A 94 17.12 2.73 -27.77
CA PRO A 94 18.28 1.85 -27.79
C PRO A 94 18.65 1.34 -26.39
N GLY A 95 18.68 0.03 -26.20
CA GLY A 95 19.01 -0.63 -24.94
C GLY A 95 17.84 -0.91 -24.01
N ASP A 96 16.61 -0.47 -24.31
CA ASP A 96 15.43 -0.82 -23.49
C ASP A 96 15.31 -2.35 -23.37
N PRO A 97 15.35 -2.96 -22.17
CA PRO A 97 15.17 -4.40 -22.02
C PRO A 97 13.72 -4.80 -22.29
N THR A 98 13.53 -6.04 -22.75
CA THR A 98 12.22 -6.60 -23.05
C THR A 98 11.89 -7.75 -22.11
N LEU A 99 10.71 -7.71 -21.46
CA LEU A 99 10.14 -8.81 -20.69
C LEU A 99 8.99 -9.45 -21.46
N MET A 100 9.14 -10.72 -21.84
CA MET A 100 8.13 -11.48 -22.58
C MET A 100 7.41 -12.46 -21.68
N VAL A 101 6.07 -12.42 -21.67
CA VAL A 101 5.22 -13.32 -20.88
C VAL A 101 4.47 -14.27 -21.80
N SER A 102 4.75 -15.58 -21.69
CA SER A 102 4.10 -16.60 -22.52
C SER A 102 4.00 -17.94 -21.82
N LYS A 103 2.80 -18.56 -21.79
CA LYS A 103 2.62 -19.92 -21.28
C LYS A 103 3.25 -20.95 -22.22
N SER A 104 2.90 -20.90 -23.50
CA SER A 104 3.33 -21.91 -24.50
C SER A 104 4.72 -21.65 -25.05
N GLY A 105 5.16 -20.39 -25.09
CA GLY A 105 6.38 -19.99 -25.79
C GLY A 105 6.35 -20.18 -27.33
N ASN A 106 5.14 -20.37 -27.90
CA ASN A 106 4.93 -20.63 -29.33
C ASN A 106 4.03 -19.58 -29.99
N SER A 107 3.74 -18.44 -29.33
CA SER A 107 2.93 -17.38 -29.92
C SER A 107 3.64 -16.78 -31.13
N PHE A 108 3.00 -16.89 -32.30
CA PHE A 108 3.55 -16.43 -33.57
C PHE A 108 3.94 -14.95 -33.52
N GLU A 109 3.09 -14.11 -32.96
CA GLU A 109 3.29 -12.66 -32.82
C GLU A 109 4.51 -12.32 -31.95
N LEU A 110 4.75 -13.07 -30.87
CA LEU A 110 5.92 -12.88 -30.03
C LEU A 110 7.21 -13.33 -30.77
N LEU A 111 7.15 -14.44 -31.49
CA LEU A 111 8.28 -14.93 -32.27
C LEU A 111 8.63 -13.97 -33.43
N GLN A 112 7.65 -13.31 -34.02
CA GLN A 112 7.89 -12.30 -35.07
C GLN A 112 8.62 -11.04 -34.53
N LEU A 113 8.58 -10.76 -33.23
CA LEU A 113 9.34 -9.65 -32.65
C LEU A 113 10.85 -9.97 -32.54
N ILE A 114 11.24 -11.23 -32.46
CA ILE A 114 12.62 -11.62 -32.18
C ILE A 114 13.61 -11.07 -33.22
N PRO A 115 13.38 -11.20 -34.53
CA PRO A 115 14.30 -10.64 -35.54
C PRO A 115 14.53 -9.14 -35.38
N PHE A 116 13.49 -8.40 -34.97
CA PHE A 116 13.59 -6.98 -34.71
C PHE A 116 14.38 -6.69 -33.42
N LEU A 117 14.10 -7.40 -32.34
CA LEU A 117 14.79 -7.24 -31.06
C LEU A 117 16.28 -7.61 -31.13
N ARG A 118 16.64 -8.53 -32.03
CA ARG A 118 18.05 -8.86 -32.31
C ARG A 118 18.83 -7.71 -32.97
N GLN A 119 18.15 -6.79 -33.66
CA GLN A 119 18.76 -5.60 -34.26
C GLN A 119 18.91 -4.45 -33.25
N LEU A 120 18.16 -4.49 -32.16
CA LEU A 120 18.28 -3.55 -31.04
C LEU A 120 19.24 -4.14 -29.99
N PRO A 121 20.05 -3.34 -29.32
CA PRO A 121 20.84 -3.77 -28.16
C PRO A 121 19.92 -3.97 -26.94
N SER A 122 18.89 -4.82 -27.07
CA SER A 122 17.84 -5.05 -26.08
C SER A 122 18.02 -6.43 -25.46
N SER A 123 18.23 -6.48 -24.14
CA SER A 123 18.23 -7.74 -23.38
C SER A 123 16.82 -8.31 -23.29
N ARG A 124 16.67 -9.61 -23.49
CA ARG A 124 15.40 -10.32 -23.53
C ARG A 124 15.24 -11.19 -22.30
N ILE A 125 14.25 -10.90 -21.49
CA ILE A 125 13.89 -11.64 -20.30
C ILE A 125 12.57 -12.37 -20.57
N GLY A 126 12.47 -13.66 -20.25
CA GLY A 126 11.27 -14.46 -20.44
C GLY A 126 10.64 -14.94 -19.15
N ILE A 127 9.35 -14.71 -18.94
CA ILE A 127 8.50 -15.46 -17.99
C ILE A 127 7.75 -16.49 -18.83
N ILE A 128 8.27 -17.69 -18.92
CA ILE A 128 7.82 -18.69 -19.91
C ILE A 128 7.44 -20.00 -19.24
N GLY A 129 6.26 -20.54 -19.60
CA GLY A 129 5.77 -21.81 -19.05
C GLY A 129 6.38 -23.04 -19.69
N ASN A 130 6.67 -22.99 -21.00
CA ASN A 130 7.35 -24.10 -21.71
C ASN A 130 8.81 -23.74 -21.95
N MET A 131 9.67 -24.25 -21.08
CA MET A 131 11.12 -23.98 -21.10
C MET A 131 11.86 -24.54 -22.33
N SER A 132 11.24 -25.46 -23.07
CA SER A 132 11.80 -26.04 -24.30
C SER A 132 11.21 -25.40 -25.56
N SER A 133 10.51 -24.28 -25.43
CA SER A 133 9.87 -23.62 -26.57
C SER A 133 10.82 -22.78 -27.40
N PRO A 134 10.47 -22.49 -28.66
CA PRO A 134 11.25 -21.60 -29.53
C PRO A 134 11.49 -20.23 -28.91
N LEU A 135 10.48 -19.65 -28.20
CA LEU A 135 10.65 -18.37 -27.57
C LEU A 135 11.62 -18.43 -26.37
N ALA A 136 11.61 -19.54 -25.60
CA ALA A 136 12.55 -19.73 -24.51
C ALA A 136 14.01 -19.73 -24.99
N ALA A 137 14.28 -20.35 -26.14
CA ALA A 137 15.61 -20.39 -26.73
C ALA A 137 16.16 -19.01 -27.18
N GLU A 138 15.28 -18.02 -27.29
CA GLU A 138 15.62 -16.65 -27.71
C GLU A 138 15.86 -15.69 -26.54
N MET A 139 15.66 -16.14 -25.31
CA MET A 139 15.81 -15.30 -24.12
C MET A 139 17.24 -15.32 -23.59
N ASP A 140 17.72 -14.15 -23.17
CA ASP A 140 19.02 -14.02 -22.49
C ASP A 140 18.90 -14.47 -21.02
N VAL A 141 17.71 -14.30 -20.43
CA VAL A 141 17.37 -14.76 -19.06
C VAL A 141 15.95 -15.35 -19.05
N LEU A 142 15.80 -16.53 -18.44
CA LEU A 142 14.53 -17.23 -18.30
C LEU A 142 14.10 -17.33 -16.83
N LEU A 143 12.87 -16.95 -16.55
CA LEU A 143 12.15 -17.20 -15.30
C LEU A 143 11.12 -18.31 -15.57
N ASP A 144 11.30 -19.45 -14.92
CA ASP A 144 10.48 -20.65 -15.13
C ASP A 144 9.06 -20.51 -14.58
N ALA A 145 8.10 -20.28 -15.47
CA ALA A 145 6.67 -20.18 -15.18
C ALA A 145 5.91 -21.51 -15.46
N SER A 146 6.60 -22.63 -15.52
CA SER A 146 5.98 -23.94 -15.78
C SER A 146 5.01 -24.32 -14.66
N VAL A 147 3.89 -24.94 -15.05
CA VAL A 147 2.89 -25.51 -14.14
C VAL A 147 2.58 -26.94 -14.56
N GLU A 148 2.29 -27.82 -13.61
CA GLU A 148 1.92 -29.20 -13.91
C GLU A 148 0.53 -29.30 -14.53
N ARG A 149 -0.39 -28.45 -14.06
CA ARG A 149 -1.77 -28.39 -14.55
C ARG A 149 -2.41 -27.06 -14.25
N GLU A 150 -3.47 -26.75 -14.96
CA GLU A 150 -4.39 -25.67 -14.63
C GLU A 150 -5.39 -26.09 -13.55
N ALA A 151 -6.10 -25.14 -12.96
CA ALA A 151 -7.05 -25.42 -11.90
C ALA A 151 -8.41 -25.92 -12.41
N ASP A 152 -8.72 -25.66 -13.69
CA ASP A 152 -9.96 -26.17 -14.29
C ASP A 152 -9.91 -27.70 -14.53
N PRO A 153 -11.06 -28.39 -14.54
CA PRO A 153 -11.12 -29.84 -14.68
C PRO A 153 -10.44 -30.37 -15.95
N ASP A 154 -10.60 -29.63 -17.06
CA ASP A 154 -10.13 -30.05 -18.38
C ASP A 154 -8.71 -29.56 -18.71
N ASN A 155 -8.06 -28.86 -17.78
CA ASN A 155 -6.72 -28.30 -17.95
C ASN A 155 -6.58 -27.34 -19.14
N LEU A 156 -7.63 -26.57 -19.44
CA LEU A 156 -7.71 -25.69 -20.61
C LEU A 156 -7.56 -24.21 -20.26
N ALA A 157 -8.29 -23.75 -19.22
CA ALA A 157 -8.34 -22.36 -18.85
C ALA A 157 -7.05 -21.91 -18.12
N PRO A 158 -6.34 -20.87 -18.61
CA PRO A 158 -5.16 -20.36 -17.92
C PRO A 158 -5.52 -19.78 -16.54
N THR A 159 -5.26 -20.54 -15.50
CA THR A 159 -5.48 -20.23 -14.08
C THR A 159 -4.16 -20.29 -13.33
N ALA A 160 -3.68 -21.47 -12.97
CA ALA A 160 -2.40 -21.69 -12.30
C ALA A 160 -1.22 -21.07 -13.07
N SER A 161 -1.18 -21.22 -14.38
CA SER A 161 -0.14 -20.61 -15.23
C SER A 161 -0.18 -19.09 -15.20
N SER A 162 -1.38 -18.47 -15.15
CA SER A 162 -1.52 -17.03 -15.03
C SER A 162 -1.07 -16.53 -13.65
N SER A 163 -1.44 -17.25 -12.58
CA SER A 163 -1.07 -16.93 -11.20
C SER A 163 0.44 -17.03 -10.99
N VAL A 164 1.09 -18.06 -11.54
CA VAL A 164 2.56 -18.21 -11.49
C VAL A 164 3.26 -17.09 -12.27
N ALA A 165 2.83 -16.80 -13.49
CA ALA A 165 3.43 -15.73 -14.29
C ALA A 165 3.30 -14.36 -13.59
N LEU A 166 2.16 -14.07 -12.97
CA LEU A 166 1.95 -12.85 -12.18
C LEU A 166 2.83 -12.83 -10.94
N ALA A 167 2.92 -13.94 -10.21
CA ALA A 167 3.75 -14.06 -9.01
C ALA A 167 5.24 -13.83 -9.32
N LEU A 168 5.75 -14.35 -10.44
CA LEU A 168 7.11 -14.10 -10.91
C LEU A 168 7.34 -12.62 -11.26
N GLY A 169 6.37 -11.98 -11.93
CA GLY A 169 6.42 -10.54 -12.20
C GLY A 169 6.43 -9.69 -10.92
N HIS A 170 5.67 -10.10 -9.89
CA HIS A 170 5.70 -9.46 -8.57
C HIS A 170 7.03 -9.70 -7.85
N ALA A 171 7.58 -10.92 -7.91
CA ALA A 171 8.89 -11.24 -7.34
C ALA A 171 10.00 -10.37 -7.96
N LEU A 172 9.97 -10.18 -9.29
CA LEU A 172 10.88 -9.27 -10.00
C LEU A 172 10.71 -7.82 -9.53
N ALA A 173 9.47 -7.33 -9.38
CA ALA A 173 9.21 -5.97 -8.88
C ALA A 173 9.73 -5.79 -7.45
N VAL A 174 9.49 -6.74 -6.54
CA VAL A 174 9.98 -6.70 -5.15
C VAL A 174 11.52 -6.73 -5.10
N ALA A 175 12.16 -7.55 -5.94
CA ALA A 175 13.62 -7.60 -6.02
C ALA A 175 14.20 -6.25 -6.52
N LEU A 176 13.58 -5.62 -7.51
CA LEU A 176 13.94 -4.28 -8.01
C LEU A 176 13.72 -3.19 -6.95
N MET A 177 12.65 -3.27 -6.15
CA MET A 177 12.46 -2.38 -4.99
C MET A 177 13.60 -2.50 -3.99
N GLY A 178 13.97 -3.73 -3.64
CA GLY A 178 15.11 -3.99 -2.73
C GLY A 178 16.41 -3.42 -3.28
N ALA A 179 16.71 -3.69 -4.55
CA ALA A 179 17.94 -3.22 -5.19
C ALA A 179 18.03 -1.68 -5.32
N ARG A 180 16.89 -0.98 -5.39
CA ARG A 180 16.81 0.49 -5.44
C ARG A 180 16.67 1.14 -4.07
N ASN A 181 16.61 0.38 -2.97
CA ASN A 181 16.26 0.86 -1.63
C ASN A 181 14.94 1.66 -1.62
N PHE A 182 13.96 1.19 -2.41
CA PHE A 182 12.66 1.83 -2.55
C PHE A 182 11.92 1.86 -1.20
N ASN A 183 11.50 3.02 -0.79
CA ASN A 183 10.91 3.26 0.52
C ASN A 183 9.51 3.89 0.45
N ALA A 184 8.89 4.14 1.60
CA ALA A 184 7.55 4.71 1.69
C ALA A 184 7.43 6.10 1.04
N GLY A 185 8.49 6.92 1.12
CA GLY A 185 8.53 8.24 0.47
C GLY A 185 8.57 8.13 -1.06
N ASP A 186 9.25 7.12 -1.59
CA ASP A 186 9.24 6.86 -3.03
C ASP A 186 7.86 6.39 -3.48
N PHE A 187 7.19 5.52 -2.69
CA PHE A 187 5.84 5.08 -2.99
C PHE A 187 4.84 6.25 -3.04
N GLU A 188 4.96 7.20 -2.12
CA GLU A 188 4.16 8.42 -2.08
C GLU A 188 4.29 9.23 -3.38
N ARG A 189 5.52 9.40 -3.90
CA ARG A 189 5.78 10.16 -5.14
C ARG A 189 5.03 9.61 -6.35
N PHE A 190 4.83 8.28 -6.40
CA PHE A 190 4.10 7.62 -7.48
C PHE A 190 2.59 7.49 -7.23
N HIS A 191 2.11 7.78 -6.00
CA HIS A 191 0.69 7.69 -5.62
C HIS A 191 0.15 8.98 -4.98
N PRO A 192 0.32 10.15 -5.61
CA PRO A 192 -0.01 11.45 -4.98
C PRO A 192 -1.50 11.61 -4.63
N GLY A 193 -2.39 10.93 -5.34
CA GLY A 193 -3.84 10.96 -5.12
C GLY A 193 -4.39 9.80 -4.28
N GLY A 194 -3.57 8.84 -3.91
CA GLY A 194 -4.00 7.67 -3.14
C GLY A 194 -4.15 7.96 -1.64
N HIS A 195 -5.10 7.29 -0.99
CA HIS A 195 -5.31 7.37 0.47
C HIS A 195 -4.02 7.08 1.26
N LEU A 196 -3.28 6.06 0.83
CA LEU A 196 -2.01 5.67 1.42
C LEU A 196 -0.91 6.74 1.20
N GLY A 197 -0.82 7.32 0.00
CA GLY A 197 0.13 8.40 -0.30
C GLY A 197 -0.11 9.65 0.54
N ARG A 198 -1.39 10.04 0.75
CA ARG A 198 -1.75 11.18 1.61
C ARG A 198 -1.39 10.95 3.09
N SER A 199 -1.70 9.76 3.63
CA SER A 199 -1.38 9.43 5.02
C SER A 199 0.12 9.46 5.32
N LEU A 200 0.94 9.15 4.33
CA LEU A 200 2.40 9.21 4.42
C LEU A 200 2.95 10.64 4.33
N ARG A 201 2.24 11.56 3.67
CA ARG A 201 2.69 12.94 3.44
C ARG A 201 2.32 13.89 4.57
N LEU A 202 1.08 13.83 5.03
CA LEU A 202 0.56 14.80 5.99
C LEU A 202 1.27 14.70 7.35
N THR A 203 1.58 15.87 7.90
CA THR A 203 2.08 16.03 9.26
C THR A 203 0.92 16.22 10.24
N VAL A 204 1.21 16.01 11.51
CA VAL A 204 0.27 16.29 12.61
C VAL A 204 -0.17 17.75 12.59
N ARG A 205 0.74 18.67 12.32
CA ARG A 205 0.50 20.14 12.24
C ARG A 205 -0.60 20.50 11.23
N GLU A 206 -0.67 19.78 10.11
CA GLU A 206 -1.63 20.07 9.03
C GLU A 206 -3.06 19.60 9.36
N VAL A 207 -3.24 18.78 10.41
CA VAL A 207 -4.51 18.13 10.72
C VAL A 207 -4.97 18.38 12.16
N MET A 208 -4.05 18.76 13.07
CA MET A 208 -4.37 19.01 14.49
C MET A 208 -5.31 20.19 14.67
N HIS A 209 -6.08 20.18 15.75
CA HIS A 209 -6.71 21.37 16.27
C HIS A 209 -5.68 22.22 16.99
N GLY A 210 -5.58 23.49 16.60
CA GLY A 210 -4.65 24.43 17.19
C GLY A 210 -5.05 24.88 18.59
N ARG A 211 -4.19 25.66 19.21
CA ARG A 211 -4.37 26.11 20.59
C ARG A 211 -5.65 26.91 20.84
N ASP A 212 -6.10 27.69 19.86
CA ASP A 212 -7.31 28.52 19.96
C ASP A 212 -8.60 27.69 19.93
N GLU A 213 -8.50 26.45 19.49
CA GLU A 213 -9.59 25.48 19.43
C GLU A 213 -9.48 24.40 20.53
N LEU A 214 -8.57 24.56 21.49
CA LEU A 214 -8.22 23.54 22.47
C LEU A 214 -8.91 23.82 23.82
N ALA A 215 -9.57 22.81 24.38
CA ALA A 215 -9.91 22.81 25.78
C ALA A 215 -8.64 22.63 26.63
N TRP A 216 -8.38 23.58 27.54
CA TRP A 216 -7.26 23.49 28.46
C TRP A 216 -7.63 24.02 29.84
N ALA A 217 -6.89 23.60 30.86
CA ALA A 217 -7.05 24.02 32.25
C ALA A 217 -5.71 23.89 32.98
N HIS A 218 -5.65 24.44 34.18
CA HIS A 218 -4.52 24.25 35.09
C HIS A 218 -4.77 23.09 36.08
N PRO A 219 -3.71 22.49 36.66
CA PRO A 219 -3.84 21.39 37.63
C PRO A 219 -4.74 21.73 38.84
N GLU A 220 -4.79 23.00 39.22
CA GLU A 220 -5.56 23.48 40.37
C GLU A 220 -7.02 23.84 40.03
N ASP A 221 -7.38 23.87 38.76
CA ASP A 221 -8.76 24.15 38.35
C ASP A 221 -9.69 23.02 38.77
N SER A 222 -10.94 23.37 39.08
CA SER A 222 -11.96 22.38 39.43
C SER A 222 -12.34 21.54 38.21
N LEU A 223 -12.67 20.27 38.42
CA LEU A 223 -13.14 19.38 37.34
C LEU A 223 -14.37 19.99 36.62
N LYS A 224 -15.22 20.74 37.31
CA LYS A 224 -16.33 21.49 36.72
C LYS A 224 -15.85 22.49 35.65
N GLN A 225 -14.77 23.24 35.92
CA GLN A 225 -14.21 24.19 34.96
C GLN A 225 -13.63 23.45 33.74
N VAL A 226 -12.97 22.31 33.95
CA VAL A 226 -12.48 21.46 32.89
C VAL A 226 -13.64 20.98 31.99
N VAL A 227 -14.72 20.47 32.54
CA VAL A 227 -15.91 20.01 31.79
C VAL A 227 -16.54 21.17 30.99
N ILE A 228 -16.60 22.37 31.56
CA ILE A 228 -17.09 23.56 30.83
C ILE A 228 -16.18 23.87 29.64
N ALA A 229 -14.86 23.82 29.79
CA ALA A 229 -13.90 24.00 28.70
C ALA A 229 -14.06 22.94 27.63
N MET A 230 -14.22 21.66 28.01
CA MET A 230 -14.47 20.55 27.08
C MET A 230 -15.79 20.69 26.31
N THR A 231 -16.81 21.27 26.94
CA THR A 231 -18.09 21.56 26.29
C THR A 231 -17.95 22.67 25.22
N ARG A 232 -17.12 23.67 25.51
CA ARG A 232 -16.87 24.79 24.59
C ARG A 232 -16.03 24.33 23.38
N TYR A 233 -15.12 23.40 23.58
CA TYR A 233 -14.26 22.82 22.58
C TYR A 233 -14.45 21.29 22.53
N PRO A 234 -15.42 20.78 21.78
CA PRO A 234 -15.90 19.39 21.87
C PRO A 234 -14.99 18.38 21.16
N HIS A 235 -13.73 18.36 21.56
CA HIS A 235 -12.72 17.42 21.01
C HIS A 235 -12.53 16.16 21.86
N GLY A 236 -13.36 16.00 22.92
CA GLY A 236 -13.35 14.82 23.78
C GLY A 236 -12.23 14.78 24.81
N ALA A 237 -11.44 15.86 24.93
CA ALA A 237 -10.37 15.96 25.92
C ALA A 237 -10.02 17.42 26.24
N ALA A 238 -9.40 17.64 27.42
CA ALA A 238 -8.76 18.88 27.83
C ALA A 238 -7.30 18.63 28.20
N CYS A 239 -6.40 19.47 27.68
CA CYS A 239 -5.00 19.46 28.06
C CYS A 239 -4.81 20.22 29.40
N ILE A 240 -4.09 19.61 30.34
CA ILE A 240 -3.75 20.23 31.59
C ILE A 240 -2.34 20.80 31.50
N LEU A 241 -2.21 22.11 31.67
CA LEU A 241 -1.00 22.88 31.42
C LEU A 241 -0.45 23.48 32.71
N ASP A 242 0.89 23.46 32.84
CA ASP A 242 1.57 24.18 33.92
C ASP A 242 1.61 25.71 33.69
N ALA A 243 2.14 26.46 34.64
CA ALA A 243 2.31 27.91 34.52
C ALA A 243 3.21 28.36 33.34
N ALA A 244 4.08 27.50 32.88
CA ALA A 244 4.93 27.71 31.72
C ALA A 244 4.27 27.22 30.41
N GLN A 245 3.00 26.87 30.43
CA GLN A 245 2.20 26.38 29.29
C GLN A 245 2.67 25.04 28.72
N ARG A 246 3.37 24.25 29.53
CA ARG A 246 3.81 22.89 29.15
C ARG A 246 2.75 21.88 29.56
N LEU A 247 2.63 20.84 28.78
CA LEU A 247 1.70 19.74 29.04
C LEU A 247 2.12 18.96 30.29
N CYS A 248 1.25 18.89 31.31
CA CYS A 248 1.46 18.07 32.49
C CYS A 248 0.41 16.97 32.66
N GLY A 249 -0.73 17.07 31.99
CA GLY A 249 -1.78 16.05 32.03
C GLY A 249 -2.80 16.15 30.92
N LEU A 250 -3.67 15.13 30.85
CA LEU A 250 -4.80 15.07 29.93
C LEU A 250 -6.01 14.54 30.66
N ILE A 251 -7.16 15.18 30.47
CA ILE A 251 -8.46 14.69 30.94
C ILE A 251 -9.34 14.42 29.72
N THR A 252 -9.83 13.20 29.59
CA THR A 252 -10.73 12.77 28.51
C THR A 252 -12.17 12.63 29.01
N ASP A 253 -13.14 12.49 28.09
CA ASP A 253 -14.53 12.15 28.45
C ASP A 253 -14.63 10.86 29.27
N GLY A 254 -13.69 9.92 29.04
CA GLY A 254 -13.58 8.68 29.83
C GLY A 254 -13.19 8.96 31.29
N ASP A 255 -12.26 9.89 31.51
CA ASP A 255 -11.82 10.27 32.86
C ASP A 255 -12.95 10.99 33.63
N VAL A 256 -13.68 11.88 32.94
CA VAL A 256 -14.84 12.55 33.53
C VAL A 256 -15.92 11.54 33.94
N ARG A 257 -16.22 10.55 33.08
CA ARG A 257 -17.19 9.49 33.42
C ARG A 257 -16.75 8.66 34.60
N ARG A 258 -15.49 8.27 34.70
CA ARG A 258 -14.93 7.54 35.85
C ARG A 258 -14.97 8.37 37.13
N ALA A 259 -14.71 9.68 37.03
CA ALA A 259 -14.84 10.59 38.20
C ALA A 259 -16.29 10.70 38.70
N LEU A 260 -17.27 10.76 37.77
CA LEU A 260 -18.71 10.76 38.11
C LEU A 260 -19.18 9.44 38.71
N GLU A 261 -18.58 8.32 38.30
CA GLU A 261 -18.91 7.01 38.89
C GLU A 261 -18.32 6.84 40.30
N ALA A 262 -17.14 7.40 40.54
CA ALA A 262 -16.43 7.27 41.80
C ALA A 262 -16.81 8.30 42.86
N HIS A 263 -17.44 9.43 42.47
CA HIS A 263 -17.71 10.57 43.37
C HIS A 263 -19.10 11.16 43.12
N ASP A 264 -19.91 11.31 44.17
CA ASP A 264 -21.23 11.94 44.13
C ASP A 264 -21.16 13.42 43.79
N ASP A 265 -20.06 14.11 44.15
CA ASP A 265 -19.84 15.54 43.88
C ASP A 265 -18.45 15.77 43.24
N ILE A 266 -18.45 16.02 41.93
CA ILE A 266 -17.22 16.31 41.18
C ILE A 266 -16.73 17.77 41.30
N ARG A 267 -17.51 18.65 41.93
CA ARG A 267 -17.16 20.09 42.07
C ARG A 267 -15.97 20.32 43.00
N SER A 268 -15.75 19.41 43.93
CA SER A 268 -14.62 19.45 44.86
C SER A 268 -13.32 18.89 44.27
N LEU A 269 -13.42 18.15 43.17
CA LEU A 269 -12.25 17.53 42.52
C LEU A 269 -11.47 18.56 41.72
N ARG A 270 -10.12 18.50 41.82
CA ARG A 270 -9.20 19.27 41.00
C ARG A 270 -8.76 18.49 39.75
N ALA A 271 -8.36 19.18 38.69
CA ALA A 271 -7.86 18.57 37.48
C ALA A 271 -6.68 17.62 37.76
N SER A 272 -5.75 17.99 38.65
CA SER A 272 -4.60 17.17 39.07
C SER A 272 -4.97 15.82 39.69
N GLN A 273 -6.18 15.68 40.24
CA GLN A 273 -6.63 14.42 40.86
C GLN A 273 -7.25 13.43 39.85
N VAL A 274 -7.69 13.94 38.70
CA VAL A 274 -8.44 13.17 37.70
C VAL A 274 -7.62 12.94 36.42
N MET A 275 -6.65 13.81 36.11
CA MET A 275 -5.88 13.76 34.88
C MET A 275 -5.03 12.51 34.78
N THR A 276 -4.85 12.02 33.59
CA THR A 276 -3.73 11.15 33.26
C THR A 276 -2.46 12.01 33.22
N ALA A 277 -1.57 11.81 34.20
CA ALA A 277 -0.28 12.50 34.23
C ALA A 277 0.65 11.98 33.15
N HIS A 278 1.45 12.88 32.54
CA HIS A 278 2.39 12.56 31.48
C HIS A 278 1.77 11.73 30.34
N PRO A 279 0.69 12.21 29.70
CA PRO A 279 0.03 11.47 28.64
C PRO A 279 0.96 11.27 27.44
N ALA A 280 0.70 10.23 26.66
CA ALA A 280 1.33 10.10 25.35
C ALA A 280 1.05 11.36 24.53
N SER A 281 2.08 11.90 23.89
CA SER A 281 2.01 13.12 23.09
C SER A 281 2.81 12.93 21.80
N ILE A 282 2.59 13.80 20.82
CA ILE A 282 3.24 13.72 19.53
C ILE A 282 3.80 15.07 19.11
N ASP A 283 4.87 15.05 18.33
CA ASP A 283 5.47 16.24 17.74
C ASP A 283 4.62 16.78 16.58
N PRO A 284 4.45 18.09 16.40
CA PRO A 284 3.68 18.67 15.30
C PRO A 284 4.21 18.31 13.92
N ASP A 285 5.50 18.08 13.78
CA ASP A 285 6.13 17.75 12.51
C ASP A 285 6.22 16.24 12.25
N ALA A 286 5.74 15.41 13.19
CA ALA A 286 5.58 13.97 13.01
C ALA A 286 4.57 13.66 11.91
N ARG A 287 4.73 12.51 11.24
CA ARG A 287 3.78 12.04 10.21
C ARG A 287 2.51 11.48 10.84
N LEU A 288 1.37 11.62 10.15
CA LEU A 288 0.09 11.06 10.62
C LEU A 288 0.15 9.56 10.85
N GLN A 289 0.97 8.84 10.08
CA GLN A 289 1.19 7.41 10.27
C GLN A 289 1.84 7.10 11.64
N GLU A 290 2.77 7.94 12.10
CA GLU A 290 3.37 7.81 13.43
C GLU A 290 2.31 8.04 14.53
N ALA A 291 1.47 9.07 14.34
CA ALA A 291 0.36 9.34 15.23
C ALA A 291 -0.60 8.14 15.32
N LEU A 292 -0.98 7.57 14.18
CA LEU A 292 -1.87 6.42 14.11
C LEU A 292 -1.29 5.20 14.85
N ARG A 293 -0.01 4.88 14.63
CA ARG A 293 0.69 3.81 15.36
C ARG A 293 0.69 4.07 16.87
N LEU A 294 0.97 5.31 17.28
CA LEU A 294 0.99 5.67 18.69
C LEU A 294 -0.40 5.57 19.34
N MET A 295 -1.48 5.73 18.56
CA MET A 295 -2.86 5.60 19.02
C MET A 295 -3.34 4.15 19.07
N GLU A 296 -2.99 3.33 18.07
CA GLU A 296 -3.57 2.00 17.85
C GLU A 296 -2.66 0.84 18.26
N ASP A 297 -1.32 0.92 18.03
CA ASP A 297 -0.37 -0.16 18.28
C ASP A 297 0.02 -0.22 19.78
N ARG A 298 -1.00 -0.33 20.65
CA ARG A 298 -0.84 -0.37 22.11
C ARG A 298 -1.97 -1.18 22.77
N PRO A 299 -1.73 -1.77 23.97
CA PRO A 299 -2.74 -2.59 24.65
C PRO A 299 -4.04 -1.84 24.96
N SER A 300 -3.96 -0.52 25.26
CA SER A 300 -5.12 0.36 25.46
C SER A 300 -5.08 1.46 24.40
N GLN A 301 -5.96 1.34 23.41
CA GLN A 301 -6.07 2.31 22.33
C GLN A 301 -6.51 3.68 22.87
N ILE A 302 -5.98 4.73 22.25
CA ILE A 302 -6.34 6.13 22.58
C ILE A 302 -6.85 6.84 21.34
N SER A 303 -7.85 7.69 21.52
CA SER A 303 -8.50 8.42 20.44
C SER A 303 -8.03 9.86 20.27
N VAL A 304 -7.23 10.36 21.22
CA VAL A 304 -6.71 11.73 21.23
C VAL A 304 -5.24 11.75 21.65
N LEU A 305 -4.46 12.63 21.03
CA LEU A 305 -3.05 12.88 21.35
C LEU A 305 -2.83 14.39 21.52
N PRO A 306 -2.33 14.86 22.66
CA PRO A 306 -1.76 16.21 22.77
C PRO A 306 -0.59 16.38 21.81
N VAL A 307 -0.55 17.54 21.14
CA VAL A 307 0.55 17.90 20.25
C VAL A 307 1.49 18.84 20.99
N VAL A 308 2.74 18.43 21.14
CA VAL A 308 3.73 19.09 21.99
C VAL A 308 5.00 19.34 21.18
N ASP A 309 5.49 20.56 21.21
CA ASP A 309 6.81 20.89 20.70
C ASP A 309 7.89 20.24 21.57
N ARG A 310 8.71 19.38 20.96
CA ARG A 310 9.74 18.60 21.67
C ARG A 310 10.84 19.48 22.32
N THR A 311 11.07 20.66 21.77
CA THR A 311 12.15 21.54 22.23
C THR A 311 11.74 22.37 23.46
N SER A 312 10.54 22.95 23.40
CA SER A 312 10.04 23.83 24.47
C SER A 312 9.15 23.10 25.49
N GLY A 313 8.58 21.94 25.14
CA GLY A 313 7.57 21.25 25.91
C GLY A 313 6.19 21.92 25.86
N ALA A 314 6.03 22.97 25.05
CA ALA A 314 4.78 23.71 24.92
C ALA A 314 3.69 22.85 24.24
N CYS A 315 2.48 22.88 24.81
CA CYS A 315 1.30 22.28 24.19
C CYS A 315 0.79 23.17 23.07
N LEU A 316 0.85 22.67 21.82
CA LEU A 316 0.47 23.40 20.62
C LEU A 316 -0.94 23.09 20.13
N GLY A 317 -1.52 21.95 20.55
CA GLY A 317 -2.82 21.53 20.07
C GLY A 317 -3.21 20.12 20.50
N LEU A 318 -4.22 19.59 19.82
CA LEU A 318 -4.75 18.24 20.02
C LEU A 318 -5.02 17.59 18.67
N LEU A 319 -4.64 16.33 18.53
CA LEU A 319 -4.96 15.49 17.38
C LEU A 319 -5.94 14.40 17.79
N ARG A 320 -7.03 14.23 17.04
CA ARG A 320 -7.98 13.14 17.23
C ARG A 320 -7.82 12.09 16.14
N LEU A 321 -8.04 10.83 16.48
CA LEU A 321 -8.05 9.72 15.54
C LEU A 321 -8.99 9.98 14.35
N HIS A 322 -10.18 10.55 14.64
CA HIS A 322 -11.16 10.88 13.60
C HIS A 322 -10.66 11.94 12.59
N ASP A 323 -9.85 12.88 13.03
CA ASP A 323 -9.31 13.93 12.15
C ASP A 323 -8.21 13.40 11.24
N ILE A 324 -7.47 12.37 11.68
CA ILE A 324 -6.52 11.65 10.84
C ILE A 324 -7.27 11.04 9.64
N TYR A 325 -8.37 10.35 9.89
CA TYR A 325 -9.18 9.74 8.82
C TYR A 325 -9.83 10.79 7.90
N ARG A 326 -10.26 11.93 8.43
CA ARG A 326 -10.79 13.04 7.63
C ARG A 326 -9.71 13.72 6.80
N GLY A 327 -8.56 14.02 7.36
CA GLY A 327 -7.43 14.64 6.65
C GLY A 327 -6.97 13.80 5.47
N VAL A 328 -7.02 12.49 5.61
CA VAL A 328 -6.68 11.54 4.54
C VAL A 328 -7.80 11.42 3.48
N GLY A 329 -9.08 11.70 3.83
CA GLY A 329 -10.28 11.48 2.99
C GLY A 329 -10.95 12.73 2.40
N SER A 330 -10.44 13.94 2.62
CA SER A 330 -11.18 15.20 2.39
C SER A 330 -11.53 15.61 0.95
N ASP A 331 -11.16 14.83 -0.09
CA ASP A 331 -11.54 15.17 -1.47
C ASP A 331 -12.97 14.74 -1.87
N PHE A 332 -13.66 13.95 -1.06
CA PHE A 332 -15.05 13.58 -1.32
C PHE A 332 -16.10 14.53 -0.72
N ALA A 333 -15.68 15.48 0.12
CA ALA A 333 -16.59 16.44 0.75
C ALA A 333 -16.93 17.65 -0.15
N ASN A 334 -16.26 17.83 -1.28
CA ASN A 334 -16.46 18.95 -2.23
C ASN A 334 -17.09 18.52 -3.57
N VAL A 335 -17.84 17.43 -3.63
CA VAL A 335 -18.75 17.22 -4.74
C VAL A 335 -20.05 17.95 -4.40
N PRO A 336 -20.40 19.05 -5.09
CA PRO A 336 -21.66 19.72 -4.85
C PRO A 336 -22.78 18.74 -5.20
N SER A 337 -23.63 18.44 -4.23
CA SER A 337 -24.89 17.75 -4.45
C SER A 337 -25.80 18.64 -5.32
N LYS A 338 -25.61 18.57 -6.64
CA LYS A 338 -26.60 19.00 -7.59
C LYS A 338 -27.37 17.78 -8.05
N VAL A 339 -28.43 17.48 -7.32
CA VAL A 339 -29.63 16.86 -7.90
C VAL A 339 -30.82 17.60 -7.31
N SER A 340 -31.38 18.45 -8.15
CA SER A 340 -32.74 18.99 -8.01
C SER A 340 -33.73 17.92 -8.44
#